data_28c4142ccc9940b1ff224d2928d016fb
#
_entry.id   28c4142ccc9940b1ff224d2928d016fb
#
_cell.length_a   1.000
_cell.length_b   1.000
_cell.length_c   1.000
_cell.angle_alpha   90.00
_cell.angle_beta   90.00
_cell.angle_gamma   90.00
#
_symmetry.space_group_name_H-M   'P 1'
#
loop_
_entity.id
_entity.type
_entity.pdbx_description
1 polymer ?
#
loop_
_entity_poly.entity_id
_entity_poly.type
_entity_poly.pdbx_seq_one_letter_code
_entity_poly.pdbx_strand_id
1 'polypeptide(L)'
;VYEAFFGGNGASVVMRYLRADQETIVSFVGKLPSDTLGADTSSGKVEGVFLPDNTSDIVFSPDNNSMFYLYEINRNAVGMTANAYGDGKIQVLESPYTEWLSNWVNKNTIALNTKASGLSPSYLYHLDTDAKTLNKVLGGVYGMTSLTSPDGNLVLYNNNNLELTIYNKLTREQRRLKVSTLPEKCVWDSQNNLYCAVPKFFEQALYPDTWYMGEVSFEDQLWKIEGTNFIENIVMDLKKNNSNQDIDAIKLSLSQNEDYLFFVNKKDSYLWELRLK
;
A
#
# COMPACT_ATOMS: atom_id res chain seq x y z
N VAL A 1 19.19 -5.06 5.30
CA VAL A 1 17.89 -4.98 4.61
C VAL A 1 16.92 -4.28 5.55
N TYR A 2 16.36 -3.16 5.12
CA TYR A 2 15.36 -2.45 5.91
C TYR A 2 13.93 -2.72 5.40
N GLU A 3 13.81 -3.18 4.16
CA GLU A 3 12.53 -3.52 3.55
C GLU A 3 12.69 -4.67 2.56
N ALA A 4 11.70 -5.55 2.50
CA ALA A 4 11.63 -6.64 1.54
C ALA A 4 10.19 -6.85 1.06
N PHE A 5 10.04 -7.16 -0.22
CA PHE A 5 8.76 -7.49 -0.86
C PHE A 5 8.88 -8.81 -1.60
N PHE A 6 7.88 -9.66 -1.51
CA PHE A 6 7.80 -10.88 -2.31
C PHE A 6 6.94 -10.65 -3.55
N GLY A 7 7.44 -11.10 -4.70
CA GLY A 7 6.74 -11.08 -5.98
C GLY A 7 6.77 -12.45 -6.65
N GLY A 8 6.20 -12.55 -7.86
CA GLY A 8 6.18 -13.80 -8.61
C GLY A 8 5.55 -14.95 -7.84
N ASN A 9 4.52 -14.68 -7.03
CA ASN A 9 3.90 -15.67 -6.14
C ASN A 9 4.91 -16.37 -5.20
N GLY A 10 5.84 -15.61 -4.66
CA GLY A 10 6.90 -16.10 -3.78
C GLY A 10 8.16 -16.59 -4.49
N ALA A 11 8.22 -16.49 -5.82
CA ALA A 11 9.39 -16.91 -6.60
C ALA A 11 10.45 -15.80 -6.78
N SER A 12 10.13 -14.56 -6.38
CA SER A 12 11.08 -13.45 -6.38
C SER A 12 10.99 -12.63 -5.10
N VAL A 13 12.05 -11.92 -4.80
CA VAL A 13 12.11 -10.99 -3.67
C VAL A 13 12.81 -9.69 -4.08
N VAL A 14 12.23 -8.57 -3.71
CA VAL A 14 12.92 -7.28 -3.77
C VAL A 14 13.48 -6.99 -2.38
N MET A 15 14.76 -6.75 -2.28
CA MET A 15 15.44 -6.39 -1.04
C MET A 15 15.98 -4.95 -1.17
N ARG A 16 15.64 -4.11 -0.21
CA ARG A 16 16.12 -2.73 -0.13
C ARG A 16 17.05 -2.58 1.05
N TYR A 17 18.20 -1.96 0.82
CA TYR A 17 19.22 -1.73 1.84
C TYR A 17 20.05 -0.48 1.55
N LEU A 18 20.65 0.08 2.58
CA LEU A 18 21.58 1.19 2.43
C LEU A 18 22.93 0.66 1.93
N ARG A 19 23.52 1.36 0.99
CA ARG A 19 24.92 1.15 0.55
C ARG A 19 25.88 1.50 1.70
N ALA A 20 27.16 1.17 1.55
CA ALA A 20 28.17 1.47 2.55
C ALA A 20 28.37 2.98 2.84
N ASP A 21 27.96 3.85 1.90
CA ASP A 21 27.91 5.32 2.06
C ASP A 21 26.84 5.79 3.06
N GLN A 22 25.90 4.91 3.44
CA GLN A 22 24.76 5.17 4.32
C GLN A 22 23.77 6.25 3.84
N GLU A 23 23.82 6.60 2.56
CA GLU A 23 22.96 7.58 1.91
C GLU A 23 22.17 6.98 0.75
N THR A 24 22.80 6.08 -0.02
CA THR A 24 22.20 5.49 -1.22
C THR A 24 21.36 4.27 -0.89
N ILE A 25 20.09 4.30 -1.26
CA ILE A 25 19.20 3.14 -1.18
C ILE A 25 19.39 2.27 -2.42
N VAL A 26 19.81 1.03 -2.19
CA VAL A 26 19.93 0.02 -3.24
C VAL A 26 18.72 -0.90 -3.18
N SER A 27 18.14 -1.18 -4.34
CA SER A 27 17.03 -2.12 -4.50
C SER A 27 17.47 -3.26 -5.41
N PHE A 28 17.53 -4.48 -4.89
CA PHE A 28 17.91 -5.69 -5.59
C PHE A 28 16.68 -6.59 -5.78
N VAL A 29 16.40 -7.00 -7.01
CA VAL A 29 15.33 -7.94 -7.36
C VAL A 29 15.98 -9.30 -7.58
N GLY A 30 15.75 -10.24 -6.67
CA GLY A 30 16.34 -11.57 -6.70
C GLY A 30 15.31 -12.65 -7.06
N LYS A 31 15.74 -13.63 -7.83
CA LYS A 31 14.96 -14.84 -8.11
C LYS A 31 15.25 -15.85 -7.00
N LEU A 32 14.20 -16.29 -6.31
CA LEU A 32 14.33 -17.31 -5.29
C LEU A 32 14.47 -18.71 -5.95
N PRO A 33 15.33 -19.59 -5.42
CA PRO A 33 15.46 -20.94 -5.92
C PRO A 33 14.12 -21.68 -5.71
N SER A 34 13.67 -22.38 -6.75
CA SER A 34 12.58 -23.34 -6.58
C SER A 34 13.15 -24.58 -5.91
N ASP A 35 12.56 -25.00 -4.79
CA ASP A 35 12.88 -26.29 -4.15
C ASP A 35 12.52 -27.45 -5.09
N THR A 36 13.49 -27.89 -5.86
CA THR A 36 13.42 -29.21 -6.48
C THR A 36 13.99 -30.20 -5.45
N LEU A 37 13.15 -31.10 -4.94
CA LEU A 37 13.57 -32.19 -4.07
C LEU A 37 14.79 -32.92 -4.69
N GLY A 38 15.95 -32.83 -4.02
CA GLY A 38 17.19 -33.45 -4.47
C GLY A 38 18.12 -32.63 -5.35
N ALA A 39 17.83 -31.35 -5.60
CA ALA A 39 18.79 -30.45 -6.23
C ALA A 39 19.84 -29.99 -5.20
N ASP A 40 21.09 -30.11 -5.59
CA ASP A 40 22.25 -29.66 -4.82
C ASP A 40 22.20 -28.12 -4.79
N THR A 41 21.64 -27.51 -3.72
CA THR A 41 21.50 -26.07 -3.56
C THR A 41 22.82 -25.42 -3.13
N SER A 42 23.92 -25.90 -3.68
CA SER A 42 25.28 -25.56 -3.24
C SER A 42 25.74 -24.15 -3.48
N SER A 43 24.98 -23.30 -4.17
CA SER A 43 25.48 -21.96 -4.47
C SER A 43 25.10 -20.88 -3.45
N GLY A 44 24.01 -21.02 -2.71
CA GLY A 44 23.54 -20.01 -1.75
C GLY A 44 23.38 -18.58 -2.32
N LYS A 45 23.54 -18.42 -3.63
CA LYS A 45 23.48 -17.13 -4.32
C LYS A 45 22.10 -16.93 -4.93
N VAL A 46 21.48 -15.81 -4.59
CA VAL A 46 20.27 -15.32 -5.25
C VAL A 46 20.70 -14.54 -6.49
N GLU A 47 20.34 -15.03 -7.67
CA GLU A 47 20.55 -14.33 -8.93
C GLU A 47 19.50 -13.24 -9.09
N GLY A 48 19.86 -12.10 -9.69
CA GLY A 48 18.92 -11.01 -9.86
C GLY A 48 19.51 -9.78 -10.50
N VAL A 49 18.72 -8.72 -10.50
CA VAL A 49 19.05 -7.43 -11.11
C VAL A 49 18.91 -6.29 -10.10
N PHE A 50 19.66 -5.23 -10.30
CA PHE A 50 19.49 -4.00 -9.53
C PHE A 50 18.53 -3.06 -10.25
N LEU A 51 17.65 -2.42 -9.48
CA LEU A 51 16.89 -1.27 -9.91
C LEU A 51 17.76 -0.01 -9.81
N PRO A 52 17.33 1.12 -10.41
CA PRO A 52 18.02 2.40 -10.23
C PRO A 52 18.24 2.72 -8.75
N ASP A 53 19.37 3.34 -8.43
CA ASP A 53 19.66 3.82 -7.09
C ASP A 53 18.56 4.78 -6.61
N ASN A 54 18.28 4.76 -5.32
CA ASN A 54 17.25 5.59 -4.68
C ASN A 54 15.86 5.43 -5.29
N THR A 55 15.54 4.20 -5.78
CA THR A 55 14.15 3.84 -6.10
C THR A 55 13.26 4.20 -4.90
N SER A 56 12.29 5.11 -5.12
CA SER A 56 11.50 5.70 -4.04
C SER A 56 10.33 4.83 -3.60
N ASP A 57 9.68 4.17 -4.55
CA ASP A 57 8.50 3.34 -4.29
C ASP A 57 8.48 2.10 -5.19
N ILE A 58 7.93 1.00 -4.68
CA ILE A 58 7.83 -0.29 -5.40
C ILE A 58 6.53 -0.95 -5.00
N VAL A 59 5.70 -1.29 -5.99
CA VAL A 59 4.46 -2.05 -5.78
C VAL A 59 4.33 -3.18 -6.79
N PHE A 60 3.72 -4.28 -6.37
CA PHE A 60 3.41 -5.41 -7.25
C PHE A 60 1.97 -5.35 -7.76
N SER A 61 1.75 -5.90 -8.95
CA SER A 61 0.40 -6.11 -9.48
C SER A 61 -0.40 -7.08 -8.59
N PRO A 62 -1.75 -7.02 -8.58
CA PRO A 62 -2.57 -7.90 -7.75
C PRO A 62 -2.34 -9.40 -8.01
N ASP A 63 -1.92 -9.77 -9.23
CA ASP A 63 -1.53 -11.15 -9.59
C ASP A 63 -0.07 -11.49 -9.25
N ASN A 64 0.67 -10.53 -8.67
CA ASN A 64 2.09 -10.64 -8.31
C ASN A 64 3.07 -10.94 -9.46
N ASN A 65 2.63 -10.83 -10.73
CA ASN A 65 3.48 -11.15 -11.89
C ASN A 65 4.27 -9.96 -12.43
N SER A 66 3.86 -8.75 -12.07
CA SER A 66 4.49 -7.51 -12.51
C SER A 66 4.80 -6.60 -11.32
N MET A 67 5.79 -5.74 -11.49
CA MET A 67 6.13 -4.69 -10.54
C MET A 67 6.07 -3.32 -11.22
N PHE A 68 5.72 -2.31 -10.46
CA PHE A 68 5.91 -0.90 -10.80
C PHE A 68 6.85 -0.29 -9.78
N TYR A 69 7.77 0.54 -10.25
CA TYR A 69 8.69 1.25 -9.38
C TYR A 69 8.94 2.67 -9.88
N LEU A 70 9.24 3.55 -8.92
CA LEU A 70 9.53 4.96 -9.12
C LEU A 70 10.97 5.28 -8.75
N TYR A 71 11.61 6.08 -9.55
CA TYR A 71 12.91 6.68 -9.23
C TYR A 71 12.99 8.11 -9.79
N GLU A 72 13.91 8.90 -9.28
CA GLU A 72 14.08 10.27 -9.71
C GLU A 72 15.27 10.39 -10.69
N ILE A 73 15.06 11.12 -11.78
CA ILE A 73 16.11 11.54 -12.69
C ILE A 73 15.83 12.98 -13.15
N ASN A 74 16.85 13.84 -13.10
CA ASN A 74 16.76 15.25 -13.51
C ASN A 74 15.58 16.00 -12.85
N ARG A 75 15.27 15.71 -11.58
CA ARG A 75 14.16 16.26 -10.80
C ARG A 75 12.77 15.86 -11.31
N ASN A 76 12.67 14.84 -12.13
CA ASN A 76 11.41 14.23 -12.53
C ASN A 76 11.30 12.82 -11.94
N ALA A 77 10.12 12.44 -11.50
CA ALA A 77 9.82 11.05 -11.20
C ALA A 77 9.61 10.29 -12.50
N VAL A 78 10.29 9.16 -12.62
CA VAL A 78 10.12 8.20 -13.71
C VAL A 78 9.51 6.93 -13.15
N GLY A 79 8.38 6.52 -13.72
CA GLY A 79 7.70 5.27 -13.36
C GLY A 79 7.92 4.21 -14.41
N MET A 80 8.35 3.04 -13.96
CA MET A 80 8.62 1.88 -14.79
C MET A 80 7.77 0.69 -14.39
N THR A 81 7.28 -0.04 -15.34
CA THR A 81 6.77 -1.41 -15.13
C THR A 81 7.84 -2.43 -15.55
N ALA A 82 7.86 -3.57 -14.88
CA ALA A 82 8.69 -4.73 -15.20
C ALA A 82 7.96 -6.01 -14.77
N ASN A 83 8.44 -7.18 -15.21
CA ASN A 83 7.96 -8.43 -14.61
C ASN A 83 8.47 -8.56 -13.15
N ALA A 84 7.96 -9.56 -12.41
CA ALA A 84 8.31 -9.77 -11.00
C ALA A 84 9.80 -10.11 -10.76
N TYR A 85 10.58 -10.30 -11.81
CA TYR A 85 12.03 -10.55 -11.75
C TYR A 85 12.87 -9.33 -12.16
N GLY A 86 12.20 -8.19 -12.48
CA GLY A 86 12.86 -6.95 -12.87
C GLY A 86 13.24 -6.86 -14.35
N ASP A 87 12.76 -7.78 -15.20
CA ASP A 87 12.98 -7.78 -16.64
C ASP A 87 11.80 -7.13 -17.39
N GLY A 88 11.99 -6.86 -18.69
CA GLY A 88 10.95 -6.31 -19.54
C GLY A 88 10.53 -4.88 -19.15
N LYS A 89 11.49 -4.05 -18.78
CA LYS A 89 11.28 -2.68 -18.28
C LYS A 89 10.63 -1.78 -19.32
N ILE A 90 9.50 -1.16 -18.95
CA ILE A 90 8.76 -0.21 -19.81
C ILE A 90 8.50 1.05 -19.00
N GLN A 91 8.88 2.21 -19.55
CA GLN A 91 8.49 3.49 -18.97
C GLN A 91 7.02 3.77 -19.21
N VAL A 92 6.27 4.05 -18.14
CA VAL A 92 4.84 4.33 -18.17
C VAL A 92 4.49 5.69 -17.57
N LEU A 93 5.41 6.33 -16.84
CA LEU A 93 5.22 7.64 -16.23
C LEU A 93 6.48 8.50 -16.36
N GLU A 94 6.26 9.78 -16.60
CA GLU A 94 7.20 10.86 -16.32
C GLU A 94 6.43 12.02 -15.73
N SER A 95 6.90 12.55 -14.59
CA SER A 95 6.19 13.56 -13.83
C SER A 95 7.14 14.53 -13.13
N PRO A 96 6.84 15.84 -13.13
CA PRO A 96 7.60 16.80 -12.34
C PRO A 96 7.33 16.68 -10.82
N TYR A 97 6.27 15.97 -10.41
CA TYR A 97 6.07 15.60 -9.01
C TYR A 97 6.91 14.37 -8.71
N THR A 98 7.71 14.43 -7.66
CA THR A 98 8.69 13.39 -7.31
C THR A 98 8.26 12.50 -6.15
N GLU A 99 7.37 12.99 -5.28
CA GLU A 99 6.91 12.24 -4.12
C GLU A 99 5.51 11.65 -4.36
N TRP A 100 5.49 10.40 -4.79
CA TRP A 100 4.29 9.63 -5.02
C TRP A 100 4.18 8.46 -4.05
N LEU A 101 2.95 8.12 -3.68
CA LEU A 101 2.58 6.86 -3.03
C LEU A 101 1.79 6.05 -4.04
N SER A 102 2.30 4.88 -4.40
CA SER A 102 1.72 4.03 -5.44
C SER A 102 0.91 2.90 -4.85
N ASN A 103 -0.17 2.53 -5.54
CA ASN A 103 -0.93 1.31 -5.29
C ASN A 103 -1.35 0.72 -6.62
N TRP A 104 -1.01 -0.56 -6.88
CA TRP A 104 -1.43 -1.23 -8.10
C TRP A 104 -2.84 -1.79 -7.94
N VAL A 105 -3.81 -1.15 -8.57
CA VAL A 105 -5.24 -1.38 -8.35
C VAL A 105 -5.74 -2.64 -9.05
N ASN A 106 -5.45 -2.75 -10.34
CA ASN A 106 -5.87 -3.87 -11.19
C ASN A 106 -4.91 -4.04 -12.38
N LYS A 107 -5.28 -4.84 -13.36
CA LYS A 107 -4.39 -5.21 -14.48
C LYS A 107 -3.66 -4.01 -15.11
N ASN A 108 -4.36 -2.90 -15.34
CA ASN A 108 -3.84 -1.78 -16.13
C ASN A 108 -3.84 -0.45 -15.36
N THR A 109 -4.25 -0.43 -14.10
CA THR A 109 -4.41 0.81 -13.34
C THR A 109 -3.50 0.84 -12.12
N ILE A 110 -2.68 1.87 -12.03
CA ILE A 110 -1.91 2.22 -10.83
C ILE A 110 -2.48 3.51 -10.27
N ALA A 111 -2.89 3.50 -9.01
CA ALA A 111 -3.27 4.69 -8.27
C ALA A 111 -1.99 5.37 -7.76
N LEU A 112 -1.83 6.65 -8.06
CA LEU A 112 -0.72 7.49 -7.65
C LEU A 112 -1.27 8.64 -6.81
N ASN A 113 -0.99 8.61 -5.53
CA ASN A 113 -1.33 9.68 -4.61
C ASN A 113 -0.09 10.56 -4.40
N THR A 114 -0.23 11.88 -4.50
CA THR A 114 0.87 12.75 -4.06
C THR A 114 1.07 12.55 -2.57
N LYS A 115 2.30 12.58 -2.07
CA LYS A 115 2.60 12.40 -0.65
C LYS A 115 1.71 13.29 0.21
N ALA A 116 1.01 12.68 1.15
CA ALA A 116 0.04 13.37 1.97
C ALA A 116 0.71 14.18 3.08
N SER A 117 0.21 15.39 3.30
CA SER A 117 0.52 16.21 4.47
C SER A 117 -0.72 16.98 4.91
N GLY A 118 -0.92 17.08 6.21
CA GLY A 118 -1.99 17.89 6.76
C GLY A 118 -1.86 19.40 6.49
N LEU A 119 -0.67 19.84 6.04
CA LEU A 119 -0.35 21.23 5.70
C LEU A 119 -0.50 21.55 4.21
N SER A 120 -0.69 20.56 3.35
CA SER A 120 -0.79 20.74 1.90
C SER A 120 -1.89 19.89 1.29
N PRO A 121 -2.52 20.38 0.20
CA PRO A 121 -3.52 19.58 -0.50
C PRO A 121 -2.84 18.44 -1.28
N SER A 122 -3.41 17.24 -1.17
CA SER A 122 -2.99 16.05 -1.89
C SER A 122 -3.92 15.77 -3.07
N TYR A 123 -3.44 14.96 -4.00
CA TYR A 123 -4.12 14.63 -5.26
C TYR A 123 -3.96 13.15 -5.56
N LEU A 124 -5.03 12.52 -6.06
CA LEU A 124 -5.03 11.16 -6.57
C LEU A 124 -5.16 11.18 -8.09
N TYR A 125 -4.30 10.39 -8.73
CA TYR A 125 -4.35 10.11 -10.16
C TYR A 125 -4.42 8.61 -10.39
N HIS A 126 -5.07 8.21 -11.49
CA HIS A 126 -4.97 6.87 -12.03
C HIS A 126 -4.08 6.91 -13.27
N LEU A 127 -3.02 6.13 -13.24
CA LEU A 127 -2.14 5.86 -14.36
C LEU A 127 -2.64 4.60 -15.09
N ASP A 128 -2.98 4.74 -16.35
CA ASP A 128 -3.21 3.61 -17.24
C ASP A 128 -1.87 3.15 -17.81
N THR A 129 -1.46 1.93 -17.50
CA THR A 129 -0.14 1.40 -17.89
C THR A 129 -0.04 1.06 -19.37
N ASP A 130 -1.15 0.73 -20.02
CA ASP A 130 -1.19 0.42 -21.46
C ASP A 130 -1.22 1.70 -22.30
N ALA A 131 -2.15 2.62 -21.96
CA ALA A 131 -2.28 3.91 -22.65
C ALA A 131 -1.21 4.92 -22.23
N LYS A 132 -0.50 4.69 -21.12
CA LYS A 132 0.50 5.59 -20.49
C LYS A 132 -0.07 6.98 -20.22
N THR A 133 -1.33 7.03 -19.77
CA THR A 133 -2.03 8.27 -19.46
C THR A 133 -2.27 8.42 -17.98
N LEU A 134 -2.00 9.62 -17.46
CA LEU A 134 -2.19 9.98 -16.06
C LEU A 134 -3.45 10.84 -15.93
N ASN A 135 -4.49 10.30 -15.30
CA ASN A 135 -5.79 10.95 -15.18
C ASN A 135 -6.08 11.32 -13.71
N LYS A 136 -6.35 12.60 -13.46
CA LYS A 136 -6.73 13.05 -12.13
C LYS A 136 -8.11 12.49 -11.74
N VAL A 137 -8.18 11.89 -10.54
CA VAL A 137 -9.41 11.31 -9.97
C VAL A 137 -9.98 12.22 -8.89
N LEU A 138 -9.18 12.59 -7.91
CA LEU A 138 -9.54 13.44 -6.77
C LEU A 138 -8.42 14.43 -6.47
N GLY A 139 -8.70 15.44 -5.67
CA GLY A 139 -7.63 16.29 -5.14
C GLY A 139 -8.09 17.60 -4.55
N GLY A 140 -7.13 18.32 -3.98
CA GLY A 140 -7.36 19.55 -3.24
C GLY A 140 -7.77 19.28 -1.79
N VAL A 141 -7.56 18.07 -1.27
CA VAL A 141 -7.90 17.68 0.10
C VAL A 141 -6.61 17.60 0.94
N TYR A 142 -6.60 18.33 2.04
CA TYR A 142 -5.46 18.35 2.97
C TYR A 142 -5.34 17.02 3.70
N GLY A 143 -4.14 16.49 3.81
CA GLY A 143 -3.85 15.23 4.49
C GLY A 143 -4.43 13.99 3.81
N MET A 144 -4.85 14.11 2.54
CA MET A 144 -5.52 13.01 1.84
C MET A 144 -4.55 11.89 1.50
N THR A 145 -4.82 10.70 2.03
CA THR A 145 -4.39 9.43 1.47
C THR A 145 -5.59 8.72 0.85
N SER A 146 -5.36 7.72 0.03
CA SER A 146 -6.46 7.05 -0.67
C SER A 146 -6.18 5.58 -0.92
N LEU A 147 -7.25 4.81 -1.05
CA LEU A 147 -7.24 3.40 -1.41
C LEU A 147 -8.34 3.14 -2.45
N THR A 148 -7.94 2.76 -3.66
CA THR A 148 -8.88 2.47 -4.76
C THR A 148 -9.34 1.02 -4.69
N SER A 149 -10.63 0.76 -4.92
CA SER A 149 -11.19 -0.59 -4.98
C SER A 149 -10.63 -1.42 -6.14
N PRO A 150 -10.62 -2.77 -6.05
CA PRO A 150 -10.05 -3.64 -7.10
C PRO A 150 -10.65 -3.43 -8.49
N ASP A 151 -11.94 -3.07 -8.57
CA ASP A 151 -12.61 -2.74 -9.83
C ASP A 151 -12.28 -1.33 -10.36
N GLY A 152 -11.56 -0.51 -9.57
CA GLY A 152 -11.14 0.84 -9.94
C GLY A 152 -12.23 1.90 -9.88
N ASN A 153 -13.43 1.60 -9.38
CA ASN A 153 -14.59 2.50 -9.41
C ASN A 153 -14.82 3.25 -8.11
N LEU A 154 -14.50 2.62 -6.97
CA LEU A 154 -14.63 3.26 -5.65
C LEU A 154 -13.26 3.71 -5.16
N VAL A 155 -13.22 4.86 -4.52
CA VAL A 155 -12.02 5.39 -3.85
C VAL A 155 -12.38 5.73 -2.43
N LEU A 156 -11.76 5.04 -1.48
CA LEU A 156 -11.73 5.44 -0.08
C LEU A 156 -10.67 6.52 0.07
N TYR A 157 -10.99 7.65 0.70
CA TYR A 157 -10.02 8.68 1.03
C TYR A 157 -10.35 9.35 2.36
N ASN A 158 -9.34 9.94 2.99
CA ASN A 158 -9.50 10.74 4.21
C ASN A 158 -9.16 12.21 3.98
N ASN A 159 -9.44 13.02 4.98
CA ASN A 159 -8.89 14.36 5.14
C ASN A 159 -7.92 14.42 6.36
N ASN A 160 -7.36 15.58 6.63
CA ASN A 160 -6.45 15.81 7.77
C ASN A 160 -7.09 15.64 9.16
N ASN A 161 -8.41 15.40 9.25
CA ASN A 161 -9.12 15.03 10.48
C ASN A 161 -9.45 13.52 10.54
N LEU A 162 -8.85 12.70 9.70
CA LEU A 162 -9.11 11.26 9.55
C LEU A 162 -10.55 10.92 9.13
N GLU A 163 -11.33 11.88 8.67
CA GLU A 163 -12.70 11.64 8.21
C GLU A 163 -12.67 10.87 6.89
N LEU A 164 -13.21 9.65 6.91
CA LEU A 164 -13.25 8.80 5.74
C LEU A 164 -14.45 9.12 4.84
N THR A 165 -14.19 9.13 3.55
CA THR A 165 -15.21 9.30 2.51
C THR A 165 -14.97 8.27 1.40
N ILE A 166 -16.04 7.66 0.90
CA ILE A 166 -16.02 6.86 -0.32
C ILE A 166 -16.52 7.73 -1.47
N TYR A 167 -15.72 7.79 -2.53
CA TYR A 167 -16.04 8.44 -3.79
C TYR A 167 -16.30 7.38 -4.87
N ASN A 168 -17.45 7.46 -5.53
CA ASN A 168 -17.75 6.65 -6.69
C ASN A 168 -17.36 7.42 -7.96
N LYS A 169 -16.37 6.91 -8.70
CA LYS A 169 -15.84 7.56 -9.90
C LYS A 169 -16.85 7.61 -11.04
N LEU A 170 -17.76 6.64 -11.13
CA LEU A 170 -18.76 6.55 -12.19
C LEU A 170 -19.92 7.52 -11.97
N THR A 171 -20.49 7.54 -10.75
CA THR A 171 -21.64 8.41 -10.41
C THR A 171 -21.21 9.78 -9.91
N ARG A 172 -19.92 9.92 -9.52
CA ARG A 172 -19.34 11.11 -8.85
C ARG A 172 -19.94 11.41 -7.48
N GLU A 173 -20.64 10.46 -6.91
CA GLU A 173 -21.19 10.58 -5.58
C GLU A 173 -20.13 10.41 -4.51
N GLN A 174 -20.29 11.13 -3.42
CA GLN A 174 -19.43 11.03 -2.23
C GLN A 174 -20.27 10.64 -1.04
N ARG A 175 -19.79 9.68 -0.25
CA ARG A 175 -20.42 9.26 0.98
C ARG A 175 -19.42 9.24 2.12
N ARG A 176 -19.64 10.11 3.11
CA ARG A 176 -18.87 10.12 4.35
C ARG A 176 -19.25 8.91 5.20
N LEU A 177 -18.25 8.23 5.73
CA LEU A 177 -18.39 7.16 6.69
C LEU A 177 -18.45 7.72 8.11
N LYS A 178 -18.95 6.91 9.06
CA LYS A 178 -18.99 7.27 10.48
C LYS A 178 -17.67 6.98 11.18
N VAL A 179 -16.91 6.01 10.67
CA VAL A 179 -15.59 5.66 11.16
C VAL A 179 -14.53 6.62 10.65
N SER A 180 -13.48 6.83 11.44
CA SER A 180 -12.37 7.71 11.13
C SER A 180 -11.06 6.94 11.24
N THR A 181 -10.29 6.89 10.16
CA THR A 181 -8.97 6.27 10.10
C THR A 181 -8.24 6.70 8.83
N LEU A 182 -7.06 6.16 8.58
CA LEU A 182 -6.33 6.32 7.32
C LEU A 182 -6.70 5.21 6.33
N PRO A 183 -6.91 5.49 5.04
CA PRO A 183 -7.11 4.48 4.00
C PRO A 183 -6.02 3.38 3.96
N GLU A 184 -4.78 3.70 4.33
CA GLU A 184 -3.66 2.75 4.46
C GLU A 184 -3.88 1.69 5.55
N LYS A 185 -4.82 1.93 6.44
CA LYS A 185 -5.25 0.99 7.50
C LYS A 185 -6.48 0.19 7.09
N CYS A 186 -6.80 0.18 5.78
CA CYS A 186 -7.93 -0.54 5.20
C CYS A 186 -7.46 -1.48 4.08
N VAL A 187 -8.28 -2.48 3.78
CA VAL A 187 -8.12 -3.36 2.62
C VAL A 187 -9.49 -3.67 2.04
N TRP A 188 -9.60 -3.67 0.71
CA TRP A 188 -10.79 -4.12 -0.01
C TRP A 188 -10.79 -5.63 -0.16
N ASP A 189 -11.98 -6.25 -0.02
CA ASP A 189 -12.20 -7.63 -0.48
C ASP A 189 -12.66 -7.65 -1.96
N SER A 190 -12.81 -8.84 -2.53
CA SER A 190 -13.22 -9.04 -3.92
C SER A 190 -14.66 -8.59 -4.23
N GLN A 191 -15.47 -8.35 -3.20
CA GLN A 191 -16.86 -7.88 -3.29
C GLN A 191 -16.99 -6.38 -3.02
N ASN A 192 -15.89 -5.63 -2.99
CA ASN A 192 -15.83 -4.23 -2.63
C ASN A 192 -16.33 -3.93 -1.19
N ASN A 193 -16.20 -4.87 -0.25
CA ASN A 193 -16.28 -4.53 1.17
C ASN A 193 -14.91 -4.10 1.66
N LEU A 194 -14.88 -3.30 2.72
CA LEU A 194 -13.66 -2.85 3.38
C LEU A 194 -13.50 -3.52 4.74
N TYR A 195 -12.27 -3.92 5.03
CA TYR A 195 -11.83 -4.19 6.39
C TYR A 195 -10.87 -3.09 6.80
N CYS A 196 -11.17 -2.38 7.88
CA CYS A 196 -10.40 -1.24 8.34
C CYS A 196 -9.99 -1.38 9.80
N ALA A 197 -8.74 -1.11 10.09
CA ALA A 197 -8.27 -0.85 11.45
C ALA A 197 -8.63 0.60 11.82
N VAL A 198 -9.56 0.74 12.77
CA VAL A 198 -10.12 2.03 13.16
C VAL A 198 -9.72 2.34 14.60
N PRO A 199 -9.06 3.47 14.87
CA PRO A 199 -8.74 3.90 16.21
C PRO A 199 -9.99 4.03 17.08
N LYS A 200 -9.95 3.51 18.31
CA LYS A 200 -11.02 3.71 19.30
C LYS A 200 -11.21 5.18 19.65
N PHE A 201 -10.09 5.87 19.74
CA PHE A 201 -10.00 7.31 19.90
C PHE A 201 -8.70 7.81 19.28
N PHE A 202 -8.66 9.06 18.90
CA PHE A 202 -7.45 9.74 18.44
C PHE A 202 -7.47 11.19 18.93
N GLU A 203 -6.29 11.69 19.20
CA GLU A 203 -6.09 13.08 19.61
C GLU A 203 -6.14 14.01 18.40
N GLN A 204 -6.38 15.29 18.65
CA GLN A 204 -6.25 16.28 17.60
C GLN A 204 -4.77 16.49 17.29
N ALA A 205 -4.36 16.16 16.07
CA ALA A 205 -2.99 16.25 15.61
C ALA A 205 -2.96 16.57 14.11
N LEU A 206 -1.78 16.79 13.57
CA LEU A 206 -1.60 17.03 12.14
C LEU A 206 -1.49 15.69 11.40
N TYR A 207 -2.61 15.18 10.92
CA TYR A 207 -2.64 13.92 10.18
C TYR A 207 -2.45 14.10 8.67
N PRO A 208 -1.75 13.14 8.00
CA PRO A 208 -1.13 11.93 8.54
C PRO A 208 0.28 12.12 9.13
N ASP A 209 0.85 13.33 9.08
CA ASP A 209 2.26 13.63 9.38
C ASP A 209 2.71 13.08 10.73
N THR A 210 2.00 13.41 11.82
CA THR A 210 2.35 12.98 13.18
C THR A 210 2.31 11.45 13.34
N TRP A 211 1.40 10.78 12.65
CA TRP A 211 1.34 9.33 12.65
C TRP A 211 2.49 8.71 11.84
N TYR A 212 2.87 9.30 10.69
CA TYR A 212 4.03 8.86 9.91
C TYR A 212 5.34 9.03 10.67
N MET A 213 5.49 10.13 11.39
CA MET A 213 6.66 10.41 12.23
C MET A 213 6.72 9.53 13.50
N GLY A 214 5.65 8.81 13.83
CA GLY A 214 5.58 7.98 15.03
C GLY A 214 5.33 8.77 16.32
N GLU A 215 4.98 10.04 16.21
CA GLU A 215 4.60 10.90 17.35
C GLU A 215 3.25 10.49 17.94
N VAL A 216 2.36 9.97 17.08
CA VAL A 216 1.05 9.42 17.45
C VAL A 216 0.98 7.96 17.06
N SER A 217 0.35 7.16 17.90
CA SER A 217 0.07 5.75 17.68
C SER A 217 -1.37 5.44 18.08
N PHE A 218 -2.00 4.51 17.40
CA PHE A 218 -3.40 4.18 17.61
C PHE A 218 -3.60 2.92 18.46
N GLU A 219 -4.83 2.78 18.98
CA GLU A 219 -5.40 1.56 19.53
C GLU A 219 -6.60 1.20 18.65
N ASP A 220 -6.46 0.17 17.82
CA ASP A 220 -7.40 -0.13 16.77
C ASP A 220 -8.45 -1.18 17.16
N GLN A 221 -9.60 -1.04 16.53
CA GLN A 221 -10.62 -2.07 16.35
C GLN A 221 -10.70 -2.44 14.88
N LEU A 222 -11.00 -3.70 14.58
CA LEU A 222 -11.31 -4.11 13.21
C LEU A 222 -12.77 -3.84 12.91
N TRP A 223 -13.03 -3.10 11.85
CA TRP A 223 -14.34 -2.82 11.31
C TRP A 223 -14.51 -3.43 9.92
N LYS A 224 -15.72 -3.87 9.61
CA LYS A 224 -16.14 -4.21 8.25
C LYS A 224 -17.17 -3.20 7.78
N ILE A 225 -16.98 -2.70 6.54
CA ILE A 225 -17.87 -1.75 5.86
C ILE A 225 -18.36 -2.45 4.59
N GLU A 226 -19.67 -2.70 4.51
CA GLU A 226 -20.25 -3.41 3.36
C GLU A 226 -20.31 -2.50 2.13
N GLY A 227 -19.79 -2.98 0.99
CA GLY A 227 -19.64 -2.17 -0.21
C GLY A 227 -20.94 -1.70 -0.86
N THR A 228 -22.04 -2.42 -0.66
CA THR A 228 -23.34 -2.10 -1.30
C THR A 228 -24.09 -0.98 -0.58
N ASN A 229 -24.22 -1.08 0.73
CA ASN A 229 -25.01 -0.17 1.57
C ASN A 229 -24.16 0.68 2.50
N PHE A 230 -22.85 0.43 2.53
CA PHE A 230 -21.88 1.05 3.44
C PHE A 230 -22.31 0.93 4.92
N ILE A 231 -22.79 -0.27 5.29
CA ILE A 231 -23.08 -0.59 6.68
C ILE A 231 -21.77 -0.86 7.40
N GLU A 232 -21.55 -0.13 8.48
CA GLU A 232 -20.33 -0.14 9.25
C GLU A 232 -20.54 -0.98 10.52
N ASN A 233 -19.80 -2.08 10.65
CA ASN A 233 -19.89 -3.02 11.77
C ASN A 233 -18.53 -3.26 12.40
N ILE A 234 -18.47 -3.27 13.73
CA ILE A 234 -17.29 -3.74 14.47
C ILE A 234 -17.20 -5.26 14.30
N VAL A 235 -16.04 -5.74 13.85
CA VAL A 235 -15.74 -7.17 13.79
C VAL A 235 -15.17 -7.62 15.12
N MET A 236 -14.15 -6.91 15.63
CA MET A 236 -13.52 -7.23 16.91
C MET A 236 -12.58 -6.13 17.40
N ASP A 237 -12.23 -6.22 18.67
CA ASP A 237 -11.17 -5.44 19.29
C ASP A 237 -9.79 -6.07 18.98
N LEU A 238 -8.88 -5.28 18.39
CA LEU A 238 -7.52 -5.74 18.13
C LEU A 238 -6.69 -5.59 19.40
N LYS A 239 -6.94 -6.48 20.37
CA LYS A 239 -6.11 -6.59 21.59
C LYS A 239 -5.45 -7.95 21.63
N LYS A 240 -4.21 -7.97 22.06
CA LYS A 240 -3.55 -9.23 22.34
C LYS A 240 -4.26 -9.92 23.50
N ASN A 241 -4.84 -11.09 23.25
CA ASN A 241 -5.36 -11.96 24.31
C ASN A 241 -4.29 -12.13 25.38
N ASN A 242 -4.58 -11.73 26.63
CA ASN A 242 -3.70 -11.80 27.82
C ASN A 242 -2.56 -10.77 27.93
N SER A 243 -2.45 -9.78 27.08
CA SER A 243 -1.57 -8.63 27.32
C SER A 243 -2.32 -7.33 27.05
N ASN A 244 -2.06 -6.32 27.87
CA ASN A 244 -2.60 -4.94 27.67
C ASN A 244 -1.89 -4.19 26.55
N GLN A 245 -1.41 -4.88 25.50
CA GLN A 245 -0.75 -4.24 24.37
C GLN A 245 -1.77 -3.86 23.34
N ASP A 246 -1.85 -2.57 23.08
CA ASP A 246 -2.63 -1.99 22.02
C ASP A 246 -1.99 -2.27 20.66
N ILE A 247 -2.80 -2.45 19.63
CA ILE A 247 -2.38 -2.73 18.27
C ILE A 247 -2.68 -1.50 17.41
N ASP A 248 -1.66 -1.00 16.72
CA ASP A 248 -1.76 -0.02 15.63
C ASP A 248 -1.49 -0.79 14.32
N ALA A 249 -2.57 -1.30 13.70
CA ALA A 249 -2.48 -2.20 12.57
C ALA A 249 -2.19 -1.44 11.27
N ILE A 250 -1.19 -1.89 10.54
CA ILE A 250 -0.76 -1.38 9.24
C ILE A 250 -0.57 -2.52 8.25
N LYS A 251 -0.46 -2.20 6.95
CA LYS A 251 -0.20 -3.18 5.87
C LYS A 251 -1.23 -4.33 5.88
N LEU A 252 -2.51 -3.98 5.99
CA LEU A 252 -3.59 -4.97 5.97
C LEU A 252 -3.63 -5.68 4.62
N SER A 253 -3.76 -6.99 4.65
CA SER A 253 -3.93 -7.83 3.45
C SER A 253 -4.83 -9.02 3.74
N LEU A 254 -5.57 -9.47 2.74
CA LEU A 254 -6.43 -10.65 2.83
C LEU A 254 -5.73 -11.86 2.21
N SER A 255 -6.02 -13.05 2.73
CA SER A 255 -5.66 -14.30 2.06
C SER A 255 -6.41 -14.42 0.74
N GLN A 256 -5.93 -15.28 -0.17
CA GLN A 256 -6.55 -15.47 -1.49
C GLN A 256 -8.03 -15.87 -1.41
N ASN A 257 -8.42 -16.65 -0.40
CA ASN A 257 -9.81 -17.06 -0.17
C ASN A 257 -10.56 -16.09 0.76
N GLU A 258 -9.92 -15.01 1.22
CA GLU A 258 -10.48 -14.02 2.16
C GLU A 258 -10.97 -14.63 3.49
N ASP A 259 -10.35 -15.74 3.90
CA ASP A 259 -10.63 -16.40 5.17
C ASP A 259 -9.80 -15.83 6.32
N TYR A 260 -8.68 -15.19 5.97
CA TYR A 260 -7.73 -14.60 6.90
C TYR A 260 -7.39 -13.17 6.53
N LEU A 261 -7.25 -12.33 7.55
CA LEU A 261 -6.67 -10.99 7.47
C LEU A 261 -5.29 -11.02 8.11
N PHE A 262 -4.30 -10.52 7.39
CA PHE A 262 -2.95 -10.30 7.88
C PHE A 262 -2.71 -8.81 8.08
N PHE A 263 -1.95 -8.46 9.10
CA PHE A 263 -1.50 -7.09 9.34
C PHE A 263 -0.22 -7.07 10.15
N VAL A 264 0.48 -5.97 10.10
CA VAL A 264 1.65 -5.72 10.94
C VAL A 264 1.27 -4.73 12.04
N ASN A 265 1.65 -5.00 13.29
CA ASN A 265 1.51 -4.02 14.36
C ASN A 265 2.67 -3.02 14.28
N LYS A 266 2.35 -1.74 14.06
CA LYS A 266 3.32 -0.65 13.92
C LYS A 266 4.22 -0.48 15.16
N LYS A 267 3.70 -0.84 16.35
CA LYS A 267 4.40 -0.65 17.63
C LYS A 267 5.56 -1.64 17.87
N ASP A 268 5.44 -2.87 17.36
CA ASP A 268 6.42 -3.94 17.61
C ASP A 268 6.92 -4.63 16.34
N SER A 269 6.35 -4.26 15.17
CA SER A 269 6.65 -4.82 13.86
C SER A 269 6.32 -6.31 13.71
N TYR A 270 5.50 -6.89 14.58
CA TYR A 270 5.08 -8.28 14.46
C TYR A 270 3.95 -8.42 13.45
N LEU A 271 4.05 -9.50 12.66
CA LEU A 271 2.98 -9.95 11.76
C LEU A 271 1.90 -10.67 12.57
N TRP A 272 0.66 -10.30 12.31
CA TRP A 272 -0.51 -10.87 12.92
C TRP A 272 -1.39 -11.53 11.87
N GLU A 273 -2.03 -12.62 12.26
CA GLU A 273 -3.04 -13.32 11.47
C GLU A 273 -4.34 -13.34 12.25
N LEU A 274 -5.43 -13.03 11.57
CA LEU A 274 -6.78 -13.09 12.10
C LEU A 274 -7.68 -13.91 11.19
N ARG A 275 -8.32 -14.92 11.72
CA ARG A 275 -9.34 -15.69 11.00
C ARG A 275 -10.66 -14.90 10.95
N LEU A 276 -11.21 -14.70 9.73
CA LEU A 276 -12.44 -13.95 9.48
C LEU A 276 -13.69 -14.84 9.38
N LYS A 277 -13.52 -16.12 9.04
CA LYS A 277 -14.59 -17.12 8.84
C LYS A 277 -14.34 -18.40 9.63
#